data_ad35ecb4c57d2ece2294e89a4f6133a6
#
_entry.id   ad35ecb4c57d2ece2294e89a4f6133a6
#
_cell.length_a   1.000
_cell.length_b   1.000
_cell.length_c   1.000
_cell.angle_alpha   90.00
_cell.angle_beta   90.00
_cell.angle_gamma   90.00
#
_symmetry.space_group_name_H-M   'P 1'
#
loop_
_entity.id
_entity.type
_entity.pdbx_description
1 polymer ?
#
loop_
_entity_poly.entity_id
_entity_poly.type
_entity_poly.pdbx_seq_one_letter_code
_entity_poly.pdbx_strand_id
1 'polypeptide(L)'
;MANPSKSKGTSLETWTVRYLAWALQDTRIDRMPLHGNADQGDLIGVRFCGEPVCVECKDTKQPNYRKHWRELKVEMANMDTPYGVLIQHRKGVGVKSLKGMARQMAVFDIETLERFLAVFSELGEEHALFAVRLRRESKPVPNNPTLVWMPLERFALLLNDGLLLGPDHGED
;
A
#
# COMPACT_ATOMS: atom_id res chain seq x y z
N MET A 1 -21.52 -17.79 -14.85
CA MET A 1 -21.04 -17.81 -13.44
C MET A 1 -19.82 -16.94 -13.32
N ALA A 2 -19.78 -16.00 -12.40
CA ALA A 2 -18.61 -15.14 -12.18
C ALA A 2 -17.44 -15.97 -11.64
N ASN A 3 -16.23 -15.74 -12.17
CA ASN A 3 -15.00 -16.40 -11.70
C ASN A 3 -14.70 -15.94 -10.26
N PRO A 4 -14.68 -16.86 -9.25
CA PRO A 4 -14.48 -16.50 -7.85
C PRO A 4 -13.14 -15.78 -7.57
N SER A 5 -12.10 -16.06 -8.35
CA SER A 5 -10.80 -15.40 -8.23
C SER A 5 -10.85 -13.94 -8.68
N LYS A 6 -11.58 -13.64 -9.76
CA LYS A 6 -11.75 -12.28 -10.28
C LYS A 6 -12.58 -11.41 -9.32
N SER A 7 -13.62 -11.97 -8.70
CA SER A 7 -14.45 -11.23 -7.73
C SER A 7 -13.70 -10.93 -6.41
N LYS A 8 -12.74 -11.76 -6.00
CA LYS A 8 -11.92 -11.54 -4.80
C LYS A 8 -10.89 -10.43 -5.02
N GLY A 9 -10.17 -10.43 -6.14
CA GLY A 9 -9.25 -9.36 -6.50
C GLY A 9 -9.96 -8.01 -6.49
N THR A 10 -11.07 -7.90 -7.22
CA THR A 10 -11.91 -6.69 -7.25
C THR A 10 -12.39 -6.26 -5.86
N SER A 11 -12.65 -7.20 -4.93
CA SER A 11 -13.03 -6.86 -3.56
C SER A 11 -11.87 -6.24 -2.78
N LEU A 12 -10.65 -6.78 -2.87
CA LEU A 12 -9.48 -6.22 -2.21
C LEU A 12 -9.15 -4.82 -2.75
N GLU A 13 -9.09 -4.64 -4.07
CA GLU A 13 -8.87 -3.35 -4.71
C GLU A 13 -9.88 -2.30 -4.24
N THR A 14 -11.18 -2.61 -4.31
CA THR A 14 -12.25 -1.70 -3.88
C THR A 14 -12.12 -1.29 -2.41
N TRP A 15 -11.78 -2.23 -1.54
CA TRP A 15 -11.64 -1.94 -0.13
C TRP A 15 -10.30 -1.24 0.20
N THR A 16 -9.25 -1.46 -0.59
CA THR A 16 -8.01 -0.69 -0.50
C THR A 16 -8.26 0.78 -0.84
N VAL A 17 -9.01 1.05 -1.94
CA VAL A 17 -9.46 2.41 -2.29
C VAL A 17 -10.23 3.05 -1.13
N ARG A 18 -11.26 2.39 -0.62
CA ARG A 18 -12.09 2.91 0.48
C ARG A 18 -11.28 3.21 1.72
N TYR A 19 -10.36 2.30 2.07
CA TYR A 19 -9.50 2.47 3.23
C TYR A 19 -8.54 3.65 3.07
N LEU A 20 -7.81 3.74 1.97
CA LEU A 20 -6.85 4.81 1.73
C LEU A 20 -7.54 6.16 1.54
N ALA A 21 -8.66 6.22 0.82
CA ALA A 21 -9.44 7.44 0.68
C ALA A 21 -9.95 7.97 2.04
N TRP A 22 -10.43 7.07 2.90
CA TRP A 22 -10.82 7.41 4.27
C TRP A 22 -9.60 7.84 5.11
N ALA A 23 -8.52 7.04 5.09
CA ALA A 23 -7.35 7.26 5.94
C ALA A 23 -6.64 8.60 5.61
N LEU A 24 -6.52 8.92 4.33
CA LEU A 24 -5.80 10.10 3.83
C LEU A 24 -6.74 11.29 3.57
N GLN A 25 -8.04 11.15 3.83
CA GLN A 25 -9.06 12.17 3.53
C GLN A 25 -8.98 12.66 2.07
N ASP A 26 -8.71 11.76 1.14
CA ASP A 26 -8.52 12.08 -0.28
C ASP A 26 -9.48 11.29 -1.18
N THR A 27 -10.52 11.95 -1.67
CA THR A 27 -11.54 11.37 -2.57
C THR A 27 -11.06 11.15 -4.00
N ARG A 28 -9.85 11.59 -4.36
CA ARG A 28 -9.24 11.36 -5.68
C ARG A 28 -8.64 9.96 -5.81
N ILE A 29 -8.50 9.24 -4.69
CA ILE A 29 -8.05 7.85 -4.69
C ILE A 29 -9.19 6.98 -5.21
N ASP A 30 -8.93 6.28 -6.31
CA ASP A 30 -9.90 5.39 -6.96
C ASP A 30 -9.19 4.21 -7.62
N ARG A 31 -9.95 3.29 -8.18
CA ARG A 31 -9.43 2.19 -8.98
C ARG A 31 -8.87 2.73 -10.31
N MET A 32 -7.78 2.13 -10.75
CA MET A 32 -7.23 2.45 -12.07
C MET A 32 -8.26 2.12 -13.17
N PRO A 33 -8.60 3.07 -14.05
CA PRO A 33 -9.45 2.79 -15.20
C PRO A 33 -8.81 1.77 -16.13
N LEU A 34 -9.60 0.84 -16.68
CA LEU A 34 -9.16 -0.15 -17.65
C LEU A 34 -8.91 0.49 -19.04
N HIS A 35 -7.99 1.45 -19.11
CA HIS A 35 -7.70 2.18 -20.35
C HIS A 35 -6.19 2.29 -20.54
N GLY A 36 -5.71 1.82 -21.69
CA GLY A 36 -4.32 1.97 -22.09
C GLY A 36 -3.56 0.65 -22.26
N ASN A 37 -2.39 0.74 -22.90
CA ASN A 37 -1.54 -0.41 -23.23
C ASN A 37 -0.46 -0.71 -22.17
N ALA A 38 -0.32 0.15 -21.17
CA ALA A 38 0.67 -0.01 -20.10
C ALA A 38 -0.03 -0.19 -18.75
N ASP A 39 0.27 -1.27 -18.07
CA ASP A 39 -0.19 -1.54 -16.72
C ASP A 39 0.52 -0.60 -15.73
N GLN A 40 -0.25 0.09 -14.90
CA GLN A 40 0.21 1.11 -13.95
C GLN A 40 -0.29 0.86 -12.51
N GLY A 41 -0.58 -0.39 -12.20
CA GLY A 41 -1.14 -0.79 -10.92
C GLY A 41 -2.67 -0.71 -10.87
N ASP A 42 -3.23 -1.03 -9.72
CA ASP A 42 -4.67 -1.17 -9.52
C ASP A 42 -5.37 0.12 -9.06
N LEU A 43 -4.61 1.07 -8.49
CA LEU A 43 -5.15 2.32 -7.91
C LEU A 43 -4.53 3.57 -8.53
N ILE A 44 -5.33 4.64 -8.62
CA ILE A 44 -4.89 6.00 -8.93
C ILE A 44 -5.04 6.91 -7.71
N GLY A 45 -4.38 8.07 -7.75
CA GLY A 45 -4.54 9.14 -6.76
C GLY A 45 -3.73 8.97 -5.48
N VAL A 46 -3.10 7.81 -5.24
CA VAL A 46 -2.23 7.62 -4.08
C VAL A 46 -0.91 8.37 -4.30
N ARG A 47 -0.53 9.21 -3.33
CA ARG A 47 0.68 10.05 -3.40
C ARG A 47 1.49 9.98 -2.11
N PHE A 48 2.79 10.20 -2.27
CA PHE A 48 3.75 10.37 -1.18
C PHE A 48 4.62 11.59 -1.48
N CYS A 49 4.59 12.61 -0.62
CA CYS A 49 5.31 13.87 -0.83
C CYS A 49 5.09 14.48 -2.23
N GLY A 50 3.86 14.39 -2.74
CA GLY A 50 3.49 14.89 -4.06
C GLY A 50 3.73 13.93 -5.23
N GLU A 51 4.58 12.92 -5.07
CA GLU A 51 4.89 11.93 -6.10
C GLU A 51 3.84 10.80 -6.13
N PRO A 52 3.53 10.22 -7.31
CA PRO A 52 2.61 9.11 -7.40
C PRO A 52 3.19 7.84 -6.76
N VAL A 53 2.31 7.03 -6.15
CA VAL A 53 2.65 5.71 -5.63
C VAL A 53 1.93 4.65 -6.44
N CYS A 54 2.67 3.71 -7.02
CA CYS A 54 2.12 2.55 -7.71
C CYS A 54 1.60 1.55 -6.67
N VAL A 55 0.31 1.23 -6.73
CA VAL A 55 -0.34 0.32 -5.78
C VAL A 55 -0.90 -0.87 -6.53
N GLU A 56 -0.39 -2.05 -6.23
CA GLU A 56 -0.88 -3.33 -6.76
C GLU A 56 -1.53 -4.16 -5.64
N CYS A 57 -2.65 -4.80 -5.93
CA CYS A 57 -3.43 -5.59 -4.97
C CYS A 57 -3.45 -7.06 -5.36
N LYS A 58 -3.09 -7.95 -4.45
CA LYS A 58 -3.12 -9.41 -4.70
C LYS A 58 -3.90 -10.13 -3.61
N ASP A 59 -5.00 -10.78 -4.00
CA ASP A 59 -5.79 -11.66 -3.14
C ASP A 59 -5.54 -13.13 -3.51
N THR A 60 -4.36 -13.62 -3.18
CA THR A 60 -3.95 -14.99 -3.47
C THR A 60 -3.73 -15.79 -2.19
N LYS A 61 -4.23 -17.03 -2.13
CA LYS A 61 -4.07 -17.92 -0.98
C LYS A 61 -2.61 -18.35 -0.76
N GLN A 62 -1.85 -18.49 -1.84
CA GLN A 62 -0.44 -18.84 -1.85
C GLN A 62 0.29 -17.81 -2.72
N PRO A 63 0.69 -16.66 -2.13
CA PRO A 63 1.27 -15.57 -2.89
C PRO A 63 2.67 -15.92 -3.40
N ASN A 64 2.90 -15.71 -4.68
CA ASN A 64 4.23 -15.71 -5.25
C ASN A 64 4.80 -14.28 -5.16
N TYR A 65 5.25 -13.91 -3.97
CA TYR A 65 5.73 -12.57 -3.68
C TYR A 65 6.82 -12.08 -4.64
N ARG A 66 7.78 -12.94 -5.01
CA ARG A 66 8.86 -12.60 -5.94
C ARG A 66 8.33 -12.24 -7.33
N LYS A 67 7.33 -13.01 -7.83
CA LYS A 67 6.69 -12.74 -9.12
C LYS A 67 5.89 -11.43 -9.04
N HIS A 68 5.02 -11.28 -8.04
CA HIS A 68 4.18 -10.10 -7.86
C HIS A 68 5.01 -8.82 -7.69
N TRP A 69 6.13 -8.91 -6.97
CA TRP A 69 7.03 -7.76 -6.82
C TRP A 69 7.70 -7.36 -8.14
N ARG A 70 8.10 -8.33 -8.97
CA ARG A 70 8.66 -8.03 -10.30
C ARG A 70 7.62 -7.39 -11.23
N GLU A 71 6.37 -7.84 -11.19
CA GLU A 71 5.24 -7.24 -11.93
C GLU A 71 5.08 -5.78 -11.50
N LEU A 72 4.97 -5.52 -10.19
CA LEU A 72 4.88 -4.16 -9.65
C LEU A 72 6.06 -3.27 -10.07
N LYS A 73 7.28 -3.78 -10.13
CA LYS A 73 8.45 -2.97 -10.62
C LYS A 73 8.29 -2.53 -12.07
N VAL A 74 7.66 -3.33 -12.93
CA VAL A 74 7.33 -2.94 -14.31
C VAL A 74 6.26 -1.85 -14.31
N GLU A 75 5.22 -1.99 -13.50
CA GLU A 75 4.15 -1.01 -13.35
C GLU A 75 4.66 0.33 -12.80
N MET A 76 5.58 0.30 -11.81
CA MET A 76 6.27 1.48 -11.31
C MET A 76 7.03 2.20 -12.42
N ALA A 77 7.73 1.45 -13.28
CA ALA A 77 8.44 2.02 -14.44
C ALA A 77 7.46 2.64 -15.45
N ASN A 78 6.31 2.01 -15.70
CA ASN A 78 5.27 2.54 -16.56
C ASN A 78 4.64 3.83 -16.01
N MET A 79 4.61 3.99 -14.69
CA MET A 79 4.16 5.21 -13.98
C MET A 79 5.24 6.27 -13.83
N ASP A 80 6.50 5.97 -14.20
CA ASP A 80 7.67 6.80 -13.94
C ASP A 80 7.78 7.21 -12.45
N THR A 81 7.66 6.23 -11.56
CA THR A 81 7.75 6.47 -10.11
C THR A 81 8.71 5.49 -9.42
N PRO A 82 9.51 5.98 -8.45
CA PRO A 82 10.33 5.11 -7.61
C PRO A 82 9.56 4.51 -6.43
N TYR A 83 8.26 4.86 -6.25
CA TYR A 83 7.44 4.46 -5.13
C TYR A 83 6.40 3.42 -5.54
N GLY A 84 6.43 2.28 -4.88
CA GLY A 84 5.44 1.21 -5.11
C GLY A 84 5.17 0.41 -3.84
N VAL A 85 4.00 -0.17 -3.77
CA VAL A 85 3.55 -1.05 -2.68
C VAL A 85 2.67 -2.16 -3.22
N LEU A 86 2.93 -3.39 -2.76
CA LEU A 86 2.07 -4.53 -3.02
C LEU A 86 1.15 -4.74 -1.80
N ILE A 87 -0.15 -4.56 -1.99
CA ILE A 87 -1.16 -4.88 -0.98
C ILE A 87 -1.56 -6.34 -1.12
N GLN A 88 -1.11 -7.16 -0.19
CA GLN A 88 -1.41 -8.59 -0.17
C GLN A 88 -2.46 -8.90 0.90
N HIS A 89 -3.50 -9.64 0.51
CA HIS A 89 -4.48 -10.16 1.46
C HIS A 89 -3.79 -11.04 2.52
N ARG A 90 -3.95 -10.64 3.79
CA ARG A 90 -3.43 -11.40 4.92
C ARG A 90 -4.39 -12.51 5.30
N LYS A 91 -3.89 -13.76 5.31
CA LYS A 91 -4.69 -14.93 5.65
C LYS A 91 -5.38 -14.76 7.02
N GLY A 92 -6.67 -15.04 7.08
CA GLY A 92 -7.47 -14.95 8.30
C GLY A 92 -7.92 -13.54 8.68
N VAL A 93 -7.64 -12.54 7.83
CA VAL A 93 -8.07 -11.16 8.04
C VAL A 93 -9.11 -10.78 6.98
N GLY A 94 -10.29 -10.32 7.40
CA GLY A 94 -11.34 -9.90 6.48
C GLY A 94 -10.96 -8.62 5.72
N VAL A 95 -11.46 -8.49 4.49
CA VAL A 95 -11.21 -7.30 3.63
C VAL A 95 -12.38 -6.32 3.61
N LYS A 96 -13.56 -6.70 4.10
CA LYS A 96 -14.80 -5.91 3.98
C LYS A 96 -15.05 -5.00 5.19
N SER A 97 -14.01 -4.36 5.71
CA SER A 97 -14.12 -3.35 6.77
C SER A 97 -12.83 -2.52 6.86
N LEU A 98 -12.91 -1.29 7.35
CA LEU A 98 -11.73 -0.45 7.59
C LEU A 98 -10.76 -1.12 8.57
N LYS A 99 -11.26 -1.72 9.65
CA LYS A 99 -10.46 -2.47 10.63
C LYS A 99 -9.76 -3.68 10.00
N GLY A 100 -10.41 -4.39 9.11
CA GLY A 100 -9.81 -5.50 8.36
C GLY A 100 -8.74 -5.02 7.40
N MET A 101 -9.02 -3.95 6.67
CA MET A 101 -8.05 -3.35 5.73
C MET A 101 -6.81 -2.80 6.43
N ALA A 102 -6.95 -2.15 7.58
CA ALA A 102 -5.82 -1.68 8.40
C ALA A 102 -4.77 -2.77 8.67
N ARG A 103 -5.20 -4.03 8.74
CA ARG A 103 -4.38 -5.21 9.07
C ARG A 103 -3.86 -5.99 7.87
N GLN A 104 -4.20 -5.61 6.64
CA GLN A 104 -3.64 -6.22 5.42
C GLN A 104 -2.14 -5.97 5.32
N MET A 105 -1.45 -6.71 4.47
CA MET A 105 -0.01 -6.58 4.31
C MET A 105 0.31 -5.51 3.25
N ALA A 106 1.05 -4.48 3.62
CA ALA A 106 1.76 -3.60 2.70
C ALA A 106 3.19 -4.12 2.55
N VAL A 107 3.53 -4.62 1.37
CA VAL A 107 4.78 -5.33 1.07
C VAL A 107 5.68 -4.48 0.19
N PHE A 108 6.99 -4.49 0.48
CA PHE A 108 8.03 -3.73 -0.22
C PHE A 108 9.27 -4.59 -0.40
N ASP A 109 10.10 -4.30 -1.40
CA ASP A 109 11.51 -4.63 -1.25
C ASP A 109 12.20 -3.61 -0.31
N ILE A 110 13.31 -4.04 0.26
CA ILE A 110 14.04 -3.22 1.24
C ILE A 110 14.45 -1.88 0.62
N GLU A 111 14.88 -1.88 -0.63
CA GLU A 111 15.31 -0.67 -1.33
C GLU A 111 14.17 0.36 -1.47
N THR A 112 12.98 -0.08 -1.88
CA THR A 112 11.81 0.79 -2.02
C THR A 112 11.35 1.32 -0.67
N LEU A 113 11.30 0.47 0.37
CA LEU A 113 10.97 0.93 1.72
C LEU A 113 11.95 1.98 2.21
N GLU A 114 13.27 1.77 2.04
CA GLU A 114 14.28 2.73 2.46
C GLU A 114 14.16 4.08 1.73
N ARG A 115 13.73 4.10 0.46
CA ARG A 115 13.43 5.36 -0.25
C ARG A 115 12.29 6.13 0.40
N PHE A 116 11.18 5.47 0.75
CA PHE A 116 10.10 6.10 1.50
C PHE A 116 10.60 6.68 2.82
N LEU A 117 11.34 5.87 3.59
CA LEU A 117 11.79 6.26 4.93
C LEU A 117 12.84 7.39 4.88
N ALA A 118 13.71 7.39 3.87
CA ALA A 118 14.71 8.46 3.70
C ALA A 118 14.02 9.81 3.46
N VAL A 119 13.14 9.90 2.48
CA VAL A 119 12.40 11.14 2.17
C VAL A 119 11.55 11.57 3.37
N PHE A 120 10.84 10.64 4.00
CA PHE A 120 10.02 10.93 5.18
C PHE A 120 10.86 11.49 6.35
N SER A 121 12.07 10.96 6.55
CA SER A 121 12.98 11.42 7.62
C SER A 121 13.47 12.86 7.41
N GLU A 122 13.51 13.34 6.18
CA GLU A 122 13.95 14.71 5.85
C GLU A 122 12.89 15.77 6.21
N LEU A 123 11.64 15.36 6.46
CA LEU A 123 10.54 16.25 6.82
C LEU A 123 10.68 16.82 8.24
N GLY A 124 11.48 16.20 9.12
CA GLY A 124 11.73 16.68 10.47
C GLY A 124 12.13 15.60 11.46
N GLU A 125 12.48 15.99 12.67
CA GLU A 125 12.99 15.09 13.71
C GLU A 125 11.94 14.03 14.12
N GLU A 126 10.69 14.42 14.29
CA GLU A 126 9.59 13.49 14.63
C GLU A 126 9.38 12.47 13.51
N HIS A 127 9.48 12.89 12.25
CA HIS A 127 9.40 12.02 11.10
C HIS A 127 10.57 11.04 11.05
N ALA A 128 11.78 11.50 11.36
CA ALA A 128 12.97 10.64 11.43
C ALA A 128 12.81 9.56 12.54
N LEU A 129 12.30 9.92 13.71
CA LEU A 129 12.01 8.96 14.78
C LEU A 129 10.93 7.96 14.38
N PHE A 130 9.88 8.43 13.71
CA PHE A 130 8.81 7.56 13.21
C PHE A 130 9.32 6.61 12.11
N ALA A 131 10.18 7.08 11.20
CA ALA A 131 10.83 6.23 10.19
C ALA A 131 11.65 5.10 10.81
N VAL A 132 12.43 5.39 11.85
CA VAL A 132 13.17 4.38 12.62
C VAL A 132 12.22 3.35 13.23
N ARG A 133 11.09 3.79 13.77
CA ARG A 133 10.06 2.91 14.33
C ARG A 133 9.44 2.02 13.25
N LEU A 134 9.05 2.57 12.10
CA LEU A 134 8.50 1.80 10.99
C LEU A 134 9.47 0.73 10.49
N ARG A 135 10.76 1.07 10.35
CA ARG A 135 11.80 0.11 9.98
C ARG A 135 11.90 -1.05 10.97
N ARG A 136 11.83 -0.78 12.25
CA ARG A 136 11.89 -1.82 13.31
C ARG A 136 10.63 -2.68 13.38
N GLU A 137 9.47 -2.12 13.07
CA GLU A 137 8.18 -2.82 13.07
C GLU A 137 7.95 -3.62 11.79
N SER A 138 8.68 -3.32 10.71
CA SER A 138 8.62 -4.08 9.46
C SER A 138 9.16 -5.49 9.64
N LYS A 139 8.46 -6.46 9.08
CA LYS A 139 8.74 -7.88 9.22
C LYS A 139 9.20 -8.48 7.89
N PRO A 140 10.12 -9.45 7.89
CA PRO A 140 10.45 -10.15 6.66
C PRO A 140 9.23 -10.92 6.13
N VAL A 141 9.11 -10.97 4.81
CA VAL A 141 8.12 -11.82 4.15
C VAL A 141 8.61 -13.28 4.23
N PRO A 142 7.78 -14.24 4.65
CA PRO A 142 8.18 -15.64 4.74
C PRO A 142 8.78 -16.16 3.43
N ASN A 143 9.94 -16.82 3.50
CA ASN A 143 10.69 -17.35 2.37
C ASN A 143 11.14 -16.32 1.30
N ASN A 144 11.12 -15.03 1.63
CA ASN A 144 11.56 -13.94 0.75
C ASN A 144 12.33 -12.89 1.55
N PRO A 145 13.62 -13.11 1.84
CA PRO A 145 14.41 -12.26 2.75
C PRO A 145 14.67 -10.84 2.20
N THR A 146 14.46 -10.62 0.91
CA THR A 146 14.61 -9.29 0.26
C THR A 146 13.34 -8.46 0.33
N LEU A 147 12.21 -9.06 0.77
CA LEU A 147 10.92 -8.40 0.92
C LEU A 147 10.57 -8.27 2.40
N VAL A 148 10.00 -7.13 2.72
CA VAL A 148 9.48 -6.83 4.06
C VAL A 148 8.02 -6.38 3.95
N TRP A 149 7.30 -6.45 5.05
CA TRP A 149 5.93 -5.99 5.10
C TRP A 149 5.62 -5.29 6.43
N MET A 150 4.65 -4.41 6.40
CA MET A 150 4.00 -3.82 7.55
C MET A 150 2.47 -3.85 7.39
N PRO A 151 1.67 -3.69 8.47
CA PRO A 151 0.24 -3.47 8.34
C PRO A 151 -0.07 -2.25 7.47
N LEU A 152 -1.12 -2.33 6.64
CA LEU A 152 -1.53 -1.23 5.76
C LEU A 152 -1.77 0.08 6.54
N GLU A 153 -2.23 0.00 7.79
CA GLU A 153 -2.35 1.15 8.69
C GLU A 153 -1.02 1.89 8.88
N ARG A 154 0.09 1.17 9.04
CA ARG A 154 1.41 1.78 9.20
C ARG A 154 1.89 2.47 7.93
N PHE A 155 1.61 1.87 6.79
CA PHE A 155 1.89 2.49 5.51
C PHE A 155 1.00 3.72 5.26
N ALA A 156 -0.28 3.67 5.61
CA ALA A 156 -1.16 4.83 5.52
C ALA A 156 -0.69 5.99 6.41
N LEU A 157 -0.19 5.71 7.64
CA LEU A 157 0.43 6.74 8.48
C LEU A 157 1.66 7.37 7.82
N LEU A 158 2.50 6.58 7.15
CA LEU A 158 3.64 7.09 6.38
C LEU A 158 3.17 8.04 5.27
N LEU A 159 2.12 7.68 4.55
CA LEU A 159 1.53 8.52 3.48
C LEU A 159 0.85 9.79 4.03
N ASN A 160 0.41 9.78 5.28
CA ASN A 160 -0.29 10.88 5.97
C ASN A 160 0.63 11.69 6.91
N ASP A 161 1.91 11.76 6.61
CA ASP A 161 2.91 12.51 7.39
C ASP A 161 2.99 12.10 8.88
N GLY A 162 2.63 10.85 9.20
CA GLY A 162 2.56 10.35 10.57
C GLY A 162 1.34 10.84 11.36
N LEU A 163 0.44 11.61 10.74
CA LEU A 163 -0.76 12.14 11.35
C LEU A 163 -1.85 11.07 11.51
N LEU A 164 -2.81 11.32 12.39
CA LEU A 164 -3.96 10.45 12.60
C LEU A 164 -4.72 10.19 11.30
N LEU A 165 -5.21 8.96 11.14
CA LEU A 165 -5.94 8.53 9.97
C LEU A 165 -7.43 8.78 10.13
N GLY A 166 -8.06 9.16 9.02
CA GLY A 166 -9.50 9.39 8.96
C GLY A 166 -9.91 10.78 9.41
N PRO A 167 -11.22 11.06 9.42
CA PRO A 167 -11.73 12.36 9.84
C PRO A 167 -11.33 12.68 11.27
N ASP A 168 -10.87 13.88 11.46
CA ASP A 168 -10.64 14.44 12.79
C ASP A 168 -11.99 14.48 13.52
N HIS A 169 -12.18 13.56 14.46
CA HIS A 169 -13.30 13.62 15.38
C HIS A 169 -12.93 14.70 16.39
N GLY A 170 -13.10 15.98 15.97
CA GLY A 170 -13.08 17.09 16.90
C GLY A 170 -13.95 16.71 18.10
N GLU A 171 -13.40 16.87 19.28
CA GLU A 171 -14.09 16.63 20.53
C GLU A 171 -15.46 17.33 20.50
N ASP A 172 -16.56 16.55 20.45
CA ASP A 172 -17.90 16.99 20.80
C ASP A 172 -18.05 17.08 22.33
#